data_6eaf3a225feab0a57af921c44af0c607
#
_entry.id   6eaf3a225feab0a57af921c44af0c607
#
_cell.length_a   1.000
_cell.length_b   1.000
_cell.length_c   1.000
_cell.angle_alpha   90.00
_cell.angle_beta   90.00
_cell.angle_gamma   90.00
#
_symmetry.space_group_name_H-M   'P 1'
#
loop_
_entity.id
_entity.type
_entity.pdbx_description
1 polymer ?
#
loop_
_entity_poly.entity_id
_entity_poly.type
_entity_poly.pdbx_seq_one_letter_code
_entity_poly.pdbx_strand_id
1 'polypeptide(L)'
;GFILFSVVPSARADESLEQTLGRIPVQHGGRVKPFASFAKESVFFITGKSSFESEDPTTLVWRWIAEPNAWSAKPILPVAHLELRKQFSGSLVHNRMAPVLVLNDLEFKKLVGAAQIKQEKEKSVGPLENKQIELYHRARLFEEIANGRMPGFVPHPGDPRIAWLPLEAFMN
;
A
#
# COMPACT_ATOMS: atom_id res chain seq x y z
N GLY A 1 41.22 10.62 48.73
CA GLY A 1 39.92 10.17 48.19
C GLY A 1 40.00 10.14 46.68
N PHE A 2 40.02 8.91 46.07
CA PHE A 2 39.89 8.71 44.62
C PHE A 2 38.42 8.69 44.26
N ILE A 3 37.97 9.63 43.42
CA ILE A 3 36.62 9.59 42.85
C ILE A 3 36.70 8.79 41.56
N LEU A 4 36.19 7.55 41.61
CA LEU A 4 35.98 6.74 40.42
C LEU A 4 34.77 7.30 39.64
N PHE A 5 35.02 7.96 38.51
CA PHE A 5 33.96 8.26 37.53
C PHE A 5 33.60 6.95 36.83
N SER A 6 32.47 6.40 37.18
CA SER A 6 31.84 5.31 36.46
C SER A 6 31.29 5.85 35.14
N VAL A 7 32.01 5.63 34.04
CA VAL A 7 31.48 5.88 32.70
C VAL A 7 30.45 4.80 32.41
N VAL A 8 29.17 5.13 32.56
CA VAL A 8 28.08 4.29 32.10
C VAL A 8 28.11 4.37 30.57
N PRO A 9 28.41 3.27 29.84
CA PRO A 9 28.23 3.26 28.42
C PRO A 9 26.74 3.44 28.15
N SER A 10 26.37 4.57 27.53
CA SER A 10 25.03 4.74 26.96
C SER A 10 24.91 3.71 25.86
N ALA A 11 24.27 2.59 26.14
CA ALA A 11 23.82 1.66 25.13
C ALA A 11 22.81 2.42 24.26
N ARG A 12 23.25 2.99 23.14
CA ARG A 12 22.37 3.28 22.02
C ARG A 12 21.79 1.94 21.66
N ALA A 13 20.52 1.73 21.98
CA ALA A 13 19.77 0.62 21.42
C ALA A 13 19.98 0.71 19.90
N ASP A 14 20.54 -0.34 19.29
CA ASP A 14 20.64 -0.47 17.84
C ASP A 14 19.22 -0.38 17.30
N GLU A 15 18.87 0.81 16.80
CA GLU A 15 17.56 1.04 16.20
C GLU A 15 17.46 0.18 14.95
N SER A 16 16.45 -0.69 14.88
CA SER A 16 16.29 -1.54 13.70
C SER A 16 16.05 -0.68 12.45
N LEU A 17 16.49 -1.17 11.30
CA LEU A 17 16.23 -0.51 10.00
C LEU A 17 14.74 -0.19 9.83
N GLU A 18 13.87 -1.09 10.25
CA GLU A 18 12.40 -0.91 10.23
C GLU A 18 11.95 0.28 11.05
N GLN A 19 12.50 0.47 12.25
CA GLN A 19 12.17 1.62 13.11
C GLN A 19 12.65 2.92 12.47
N THR A 20 13.85 2.94 11.91
CA THR A 20 14.40 4.11 11.22
C THR A 20 13.57 4.46 9.99
N LEU A 21 13.29 3.50 9.12
CA LEU A 21 12.45 3.69 7.94
C LEU A 21 11.03 4.10 8.31
N GLY A 22 10.47 3.51 9.37
CA GLY A 22 9.11 3.79 9.82
C GLY A 22 8.89 5.20 10.33
N ARG A 23 9.95 5.91 10.77
CA ARG A 23 9.89 7.31 11.25
C ARG A 23 9.97 8.35 10.14
N ILE A 24 10.33 7.95 8.93
CA ILE A 24 10.40 8.89 7.80
C ILE A 24 9.03 9.58 7.67
N PRO A 25 8.98 10.92 7.67
CA PRO A 25 7.74 11.63 7.44
C PRO A 25 7.34 11.50 5.98
N VAL A 26 6.06 11.19 5.73
CA VAL A 26 5.49 11.09 4.38
C VAL A 26 4.16 11.82 4.32
N GLN A 27 3.81 12.33 3.14
CA GLN A 27 2.51 12.94 2.91
C GLN A 27 1.59 12.00 2.15
N HIS A 28 0.41 11.74 2.72
CA HIS A 28 -0.65 10.97 2.08
C HIS A 28 -2.03 11.50 2.49
N GLY A 29 -2.93 11.64 1.52
CA GLY A 29 -4.27 12.16 1.79
C GLY A 29 -4.27 13.58 2.37
N GLY A 30 -3.33 14.44 1.94
CA GLY A 30 -3.20 15.83 2.41
C GLY A 30 -2.61 15.97 3.83
N ARG A 31 -2.15 14.88 4.45
CA ARG A 31 -1.59 14.87 5.82
C ARG A 31 -0.18 14.30 5.84
N VAL A 32 0.68 14.89 6.67
CA VAL A 32 1.99 14.33 6.99
C VAL A 32 1.84 13.32 8.13
N LYS A 33 2.39 12.14 7.96
CA LYS A 33 2.39 11.05 8.96
C LYS A 33 3.69 10.26 8.89
N PRO A 34 4.05 9.48 9.94
CA PRO A 34 5.17 8.54 9.86
C PRO A 34 4.91 7.49 8.78
N PHE A 35 5.97 7.07 8.07
CA PHE A 35 5.87 6.03 7.05
C PHE A 35 5.29 4.71 7.61
N ALA A 36 5.61 4.34 8.86
CA ALA A 36 5.03 3.17 9.51
C ALA A 36 3.49 3.22 9.59
N SER A 37 2.90 4.40 9.80
CA SER A 37 1.44 4.57 9.81
C SER A 37 0.86 4.39 8.41
N PHE A 38 1.48 5.01 7.39
CA PHE A 38 1.11 4.81 6.00
C PHE A 38 1.20 3.34 5.59
N ALA A 39 2.30 2.67 5.94
CA ALA A 39 2.52 1.27 5.62
C ALA A 39 1.47 0.35 6.25
N LYS A 40 1.16 0.52 7.55
CA LYS A 40 0.11 -0.25 8.23
C LYS A 40 -1.26 -0.09 7.57
N GLU A 41 -1.66 1.15 7.29
CA GLU A 41 -2.93 1.44 6.62
C GLU A 41 -2.98 0.80 5.22
N SER A 42 -1.90 0.93 4.44
CA SER A 42 -1.81 0.40 3.07
C SER A 42 -1.82 -1.12 3.03
N VAL A 43 -1.02 -1.77 3.88
CA VAL A 43 -0.98 -3.24 3.97
C VAL A 43 -2.34 -3.78 4.38
N PHE A 44 -2.97 -3.18 5.40
CA PHE A 44 -4.30 -3.62 5.82
C PHE A 44 -5.35 -3.43 4.72
N PHE A 45 -5.37 -2.28 4.05
CA PHE A 45 -6.31 -2.04 2.96
C PHE A 45 -6.09 -3.02 1.80
N ILE A 46 -4.85 -3.21 1.34
CA ILE A 46 -4.52 -4.04 0.19
C ILE A 46 -4.72 -5.53 0.48
N THR A 47 -4.19 -6.01 1.60
CA THR A 47 -4.13 -7.45 1.92
C THR A 47 -5.28 -7.95 2.79
N GLY A 48 -6.00 -7.03 3.46
CA GLY A 48 -7.00 -7.37 4.48
C GLY A 48 -6.40 -7.88 5.79
N LYS A 49 -5.08 -7.74 5.99
CA LYS A 49 -4.36 -8.22 7.18
C LYS A 49 -3.44 -7.14 7.73
N SER A 50 -3.19 -7.15 9.04
CA SER A 50 -2.26 -6.23 9.71
C SER A 50 -0.78 -6.52 9.40
N SER A 51 -0.47 -7.75 8.98
CA SER A 51 0.83 -8.21 8.46
C SER A 51 0.58 -9.22 7.33
N PHE A 52 1.54 -9.42 6.46
CA PHE A 52 1.42 -10.39 5.37
C PHE A 52 2.71 -11.21 5.26
N GLU A 53 2.61 -12.53 5.12
CA GLU A 53 3.74 -13.46 5.14
C GLU A 53 4.66 -13.29 6.38
N SER A 54 4.06 -12.91 7.53
CA SER A 54 4.76 -12.61 8.80
C SER A 54 5.73 -11.42 8.73
N GLU A 55 5.67 -10.61 7.69
CA GLU A 55 6.50 -9.41 7.55
C GLU A 55 5.85 -8.20 8.23
N ASP A 56 6.70 -7.33 8.78
CA ASP A 56 6.28 -6.01 9.26
C ASP A 56 5.80 -5.14 8.09
N PRO A 57 4.71 -4.37 8.25
CA PRO A 57 4.18 -3.53 7.18
C PRO A 57 5.18 -2.54 6.59
N THR A 58 6.10 -1.99 7.38
CA THR A 58 7.12 -1.05 6.92
C THR A 58 8.06 -1.72 5.94
N THR A 59 8.60 -2.88 6.33
CA THR A 59 9.48 -3.70 5.47
C THR A 59 8.75 -4.17 4.22
N LEU A 60 7.51 -4.63 4.37
CA LEU A 60 6.70 -5.15 3.28
C LEU A 60 6.46 -4.07 2.19
N VAL A 61 6.11 -2.85 2.59
CA VAL A 61 5.88 -1.75 1.63
C VAL A 61 7.18 -1.36 0.91
N TRP A 62 8.32 -1.33 1.61
CA TRP A 62 9.62 -1.12 0.96
C TRP A 62 9.96 -2.22 -0.04
N ARG A 63 9.61 -3.49 0.26
CA ARG A 63 9.80 -4.59 -0.70
C ARG A 63 8.88 -4.48 -1.91
N TRP A 64 7.66 -3.96 -1.76
CA TRP A 64 6.80 -3.69 -2.91
C TRP A 64 7.42 -2.68 -3.88
N ILE A 65 8.07 -1.64 -3.33
CA ILE A 65 8.77 -0.62 -4.13
C ILE A 65 10.06 -1.19 -4.76
N ALA A 66 10.81 -2.00 -4.03
CA ALA A 66 12.07 -2.57 -4.49
C ALA A 66 11.88 -3.69 -5.54
N GLU A 67 10.80 -4.46 -5.44
CA GLU A 67 10.52 -5.66 -6.26
C GLU A 67 9.11 -5.62 -6.87
N PRO A 68 8.73 -4.55 -7.60
CA PRO A 68 7.34 -4.31 -8.02
C PRO A 68 6.76 -5.45 -8.85
N ASN A 69 7.53 -5.99 -9.79
CA ASN A 69 7.07 -7.07 -10.68
C ASN A 69 6.84 -8.38 -9.92
N ALA A 70 7.73 -8.74 -9.00
CA ALA A 70 7.61 -9.95 -8.19
C ALA A 70 6.34 -9.91 -7.32
N TRP A 71 6.09 -8.77 -6.67
CA TRP A 71 4.92 -8.59 -5.82
C TRP A 71 3.61 -8.39 -6.60
N SER A 72 3.67 -7.79 -7.78
CA SER A 72 2.51 -7.68 -8.69
C SER A 72 1.95 -9.04 -9.10
N ALA A 73 2.80 -10.05 -9.22
CA ALA A 73 2.42 -11.42 -9.57
C ALA A 73 1.97 -12.29 -8.37
N LYS A 74 2.18 -11.83 -7.12
CA LYS A 74 1.77 -12.57 -5.92
C LYS A 74 0.27 -12.39 -5.61
N PRO A 75 -0.43 -13.43 -5.15
CA PRO A 75 -1.85 -13.36 -4.80
C PRO A 75 -2.06 -12.67 -3.43
N ILE A 76 -1.91 -11.35 -3.38
CA ILE A 76 -2.00 -10.57 -2.16
C ILE A 76 -3.40 -9.96 -1.90
N LEU A 77 -4.23 -9.80 -2.95
CA LEU A 77 -5.54 -9.16 -2.86
C LEU A 77 -6.62 -10.16 -2.42
N PRO A 78 -7.33 -9.95 -1.30
CA PRO A 78 -8.40 -10.85 -0.87
C PRO A 78 -9.65 -10.69 -1.75
N VAL A 79 -10.25 -11.82 -2.15
CA VAL A 79 -11.51 -11.89 -2.88
C VAL A 79 -12.54 -12.60 -2.00
N ALA A 80 -13.25 -11.84 -1.17
CA ALA A 80 -14.17 -12.41 -0.19
C ALA A 80 -15.56 -12.72 -0.76
N HIS A 81 -16.04 -11.93 -1.74
CA HIS A 81 -17.39 -12.05 -2.27
C HIS A 81 -17.53 -13.28 -3.18
N LEU A 82 -18.56 -14.11 -2.95
CA LEU A 82 -18.74 -15.40 -3.63
C LEU A 82 -18.84 -15.25 -5.16
N GLU A 83 -19.68 -14.32 -5.64
CA GLU A 83 -19.84 -14.12 -7.09
C GLU A 83 -18.56 -13.60 -7.75
N LEU A 84 -17.82 -12.75 -7.05
CA LEU A 84 -16.53 -12.28 -7.52
C LEU A 84 -15.51 -13.42 -7.58
N ARG A 85 -15.52 -14.35 -6.62
CA ARG A 85 -14.70 -15.58 -6.68
C ARG A 85 -15.07 -16.48 -7.84
N LYS A 86 -16.35 -16.61 -8.16
CA LYS A 86 -16.79 -17.38 -9.35
C LYS A 86 -16.28 -16.73 -10.64
N GLN A 87 -16.35 -15.42 -10.75
CA GLN A 87 -15.85 -14.66 -11.90
C GLN A 87 -14.37 -14.91 -12.16
N PHE A 88 -13.55 -15.06 -11.11
CA PHE A 88 -12.11 -15.26 -11.18
C PHE A 88 -11.66 -16.68 -10.81
N SER A 89 -12.52 -17.67 -10.86
CA SER A 89 -12.28 -19.03 -10.33
C SER A 89 -10.98 -19.69 -10.79
N GLY A 90 -10.54 -19.42 -12.03
CA GLY A 90 -9.28 -19.95 -12.58
C GLY A 90 -8.01 -19.17 -12.18
N SER A 91 -8.14 -18.03 -11.51
CA SER A 91 -7.03 -17.10 -11.20
C SER A 91 -6.78 -16.93 -9.70
N LEU A 92 -7.56 -17.61 -8.85
CA LEU A 92 -7.47 -17.46 -7.41
C LEU A 92 -6.54 -18.49 -6.77
N VAL A 93 -5.70 -18.02 -5.85
CA VAL A 93 -4.91 -18.85 -4.93
C VAL A 93 -5.36 -18.54 -3.50
N HIS A 94 -5.94 -19.52 -2.79
CA HIS A 94 -6.46 -19.37 -1.43
C HIS A 94 -7.42 -18.16 -1.28
N ASN A 95 -8.34 -17.99 -2.24
CA ASN A 95 -9.25 -16.85 -2.34
C ASN A 95 -8.55 -15.48 -2.43
N ARG A 96 -7.35 -15.46 -2.97
CA ARG A 96 -6.57 -14.24 -3.23
C ARG A 96 -6.21 -14.15 -4.70
N MET A 97 -6.02 -12.95 -5.18
CA MET A 97 -5.69 -12.63 -6.55
C MET A 97 -4.44 -11.76 -6.64
N ALA A 98 -3.66 -11.95 -7.69
CA ALA A 98 -2.50 -11.12 -7.96
C ALA A 98 -2.92 -9.76 -8.53
N PRO A 99 -2.30 -8.64 -8.11
CA PRO A 99 -2.61 -7.30 -8.63
C PRO A 99 -2.56 -7.20 -10.15
N VAL A 100 -1.56 -7.79 -10.80
CA VAL A 100 -1.40 -7.77 -12.25
C VAL A 100 -2.59 -8.35 -13.01
N LEU A 101 -3.24 -9.37 -12.47
CA LEU A 101 -4.41 -9.99 -13.09
C LEU A 101 -5.63 -9.07 -13.04
N VAL A 102 -5.83 -8.37 -11.93
CA VAL A 102 -6.92 -7.38 -11.79
C VAL A 102 -6.69 -6.19 -12.72
N LEU A 103 -5.44 -5.70 -12.79
CA LEU A 103 -5.09 -4.50 -13.54
C LEU A 103 -5.03 -4.71 -15.05
N ASN A 104 -4.83 -5.95 -15.50
CA ASN A 104 -4.79 -6.28 -16.93
C ASN A 104 -6.12 -6.83 -17.48
N ASP A 105 -7.10 -7.12 -16.63
CA ASP A 105 -8.41 -7.61 -17.07
C ASP A 105 -9.27 -6.42 -17.59
N LEU A 106 -9.37 -6.32 -18.90
CA LEU A 106 -10.12 -5.26 -19.57
C LEU A 106 -11.64 -5.35 -19.34
N GLU A 107 -12.19 -6.55 -19.29
CA GLU A 107 -13.63 -6.73 -19.02
C GLU A 107 -13.96 -6.35 -17.59
N PHE A 108 -13.12 -6.74 -16.63
CA PHE A 108 -13.28 -6.30 -15.25
C PHE A 108 -13.19 -4.78 -15.09
N LYS A 109 -12.24 -4.12 -15.76
CA LYS A 109 -12.15 -2.65 -15.78
C LYS A 109 -13.42 -1.98 -16.33
N LYS A 110 -14.03 -2.52 -17.37
CA LYS A 110 -15.30 -2.02 -17.89
C LYS A 110 -16.42 -2.12 -16.87
N LEU A 111 -16.52 -3.25 -16.16
CA LEU A 111 -17.51 -3.45 -15.08
C LEU A 111 -17.31 -2.45 -13.95
N VAL A 112 -16.07 -2.27 -13.49
CA VAL A 112 -15.71 -1.29 -12.46
C VAL A 112 -16.06 0.13 -12.91
N GLY A 113 -15.69 0.51 -14.13
CA GLY A 113 -16.02 1.83 -14.69
C GLY A 113 -17.51 2.09 -14.76
N ALA A 114 -18.31 1.11 -15.19
CA ALA A 114 -19.76 1.23 -15.20
C ALA A 114 -20.35 1.40 -13.77
N ALA A 115 -19.81 0.68 -12.79
CA ALA A 115 -20.24 0.79 -11.40
C ALA A 115 -19.85 2.16 -10.78
N GLN A 116 -18.66 2.69 -11.09
CA GLN A 116 -18.23 4.02 -10.66
C GLN A 116 -19.09 5.13 -11.24
N ILE A 117 -19.46 5.05 -12.54
CA ILE A 117 -20.39 6.00 -13.17
C ILE A 117 -21.76 5.98 -12.49
N LYS A 118 -22.25 4.80 -12.08
CA LYS A 118 -23.50 4.71 -11.31
C LYS A 118 -23.37 5.43 -9.96
N GLN A 119 -22.24 5.23 -9.27
CA GLN A 119 -21.97 5.86 -7.98
C GLN A 119 -21.92 7.40 -8.10
N GLU A 120 -21.24 7.91 -9.11
CA GLU A 120 -21.17 9.36 -9.38
C GLU A 120 -22.53 9.98 -9.70
N LYS A 121 -23.43 9.23 -10.33
CA LYS A 121 -24.80 9.66 -10.65
C LYS A 121 -25.79 9.44 -9.50
N GLU A 122 -25.29 9.22 -8.28
CA GLU A 122 -26.09 8.95 -7.07
C GLU A 122 -27.09 7.78 -7.23
N LYS A 123 -26.78 6.84 -8.12
CA LYS A 123 -27.54 5.61 -8.29
C LYS A 123 -27.09 4.56 -7.29
N SER A 124 -28.02 3.71 -6.87
CA SER A 124 -27.69 2.58 -5.99
C SER A 124 -26.70 1.64 -6.67
N VAL A 125 -25.58 1.37 -6.01
CA VAL A 125 -24.57 0.42 -6.40
C VAL A 125 -24.77 -0.86 -5.60
N GLY A 126 -24.88 -2.00 -6.29
CA GLY A 126 -25.11 -3.29 -5.66
C GLY A 126 -23.92 -3.82 -4.85
N PRO A 127 -24.14 -4.83 -3.98
CA PRO A 127 -23.05 -5.41 -3.17
C PRO A 127 -21.89 -5.96 -4.01
N LEU A 128 -22.17 -6.62 -5.14
CA LEU A 128 -21.16 -7.13 -6.05
C LEU A 128 -20.35 -5.99 -6.68
N GLU A 129 -21.02 -4.97 -7.20
CA GLU A 129 -20.39 -3.80 -7.83
C GLU A 129 -19.48 -3.07 -6.83
N ASN A 130 -19.92 -2.89 -5.58
CA ASN A 130 -19.08 -2.32 -4.52
C ASN A 130 -17.80 -3.15 -4.28
N LYS A 131 -17.92 -4.49 -4.30
CA LYS A 131 -16.75 -5.37 -4.13
C LYS A 131 -15.84 -5.41 -5.35
N GLN A 132 -16.36 -5.19 -6.56
CA GLN A 132 -15.56 -5.01 -7.77
C GLN A 132 -14.74 -3.70 -7.69
N ILE A 133 -15.38 -2.59 -7.30
CA ILE A 133 -14.71 -1.29 -7.08
C ILE A 133 -13.64 -1.43 -5.99
N GLU A 134 -13.96 -2.07 -4.86
CA GLU A 134 -13.02 -2.27 -3.75
C GLU A 134 -11.79 -3.07 -4.21
N LEU A 135 -11.97 -4.19 -4.92
CA LEU A 135 -10.87 -5.01 -5.43
C LEU A 135 -9.97 -4.22 -6.38
N TYR A 136 -10.57 -3.45 -7.28
CA TYR A 136 -9.84 -2.59 -8.22
C TYR A 136 -9.03 -1.51 -7.48
N HIS A 137 -9.62 -0.84 -6.49
CA HIS A 137 -8.91 0.17 -5.70
C HIS A 137 -7.75 -0.41 -4.90
N ARG A 138 -7.88 -1.64 -4.37
CA ARG A 138 -6.77 -2.37 -3.72
C ARG A 138 -5.61 -2.61 -4.69
N ALA A 139 -5.91 -3.08 -5.91
CA ALA A 139 -4.92 -3.32 -6.95
C ALA A 139 -4.23 -2.01 -7.39
N ARG A 140 -5.01 -0.94 -7.58
CA ARG A 140 -4.50 0.39 -7.94
C ARG A 140 -3.61 1.00 -6.86
N LEU A 141 -4.02 0.93 -5.59
CA LEU A 141 -3.19 1.43 -4.50
C LEU A 141 -1.86 0.67 -4.42
N PHE A 142 -1.88 -0.66 -4.58
CA PHE A 142 -0.65 -1.45 -4.67
C PHE A 142 0.24 -0.95 -5.81
N GLU A 143 -0.30 -0.77 -7.01
CA GLU A 143 0.44 -0.30 -8.18
C GLU A 143 1.07 1.08 -7.96
N GLU A 144 0.31 2.03 -7.39
CA GLU A 144 0.83 3.38 -7.08
C GLU A 144 2.00 3.33 -6.08
N ILE A 145 1.90 2.48 -5.06
CA ILE A 145 2.97 2.29 -4.07
C ILE A 145 4.18 1.60 -4.71
N ALA A 146 3.96 0.50 -5.40
CA ALA A 146 5.01 -0.32 -6.00
C ALA A 146 5.82 0.44 -7.06
N ASN A 147 5.17 1.37 -7.77
CA ASN A 147 5.83 2.27 -8.73
C ASN A 147 6.42 3.54 -8.09
N GLY A 148 6.41 3.65 -6.76
CA GLY A 148 6.96 4.81 -6.06
C GLY A 148 6.16 6.11 -6.22
N ARG A 149 4.90 6.04 -6.69
CA ARG A 149 4.02 7.21 -6.87
C ARG A 149 3.36 7.65 -5.57
N MET A 150 3.31 6.79 -4.59
CA MET A 150 2.79 7.05 -3.25
C MET A 150 3.68 6.40 -2.19
N PRO A 151 3.78 7.01 -1.00
CA PRO A 151 3.39 8.37 -0.62
C PRO A 151 4.34 9.44 -1.14
N GLY A 152 4.05 10.72 -0.88
CA GLY A 152 5.02 11.79 -1.10
C GLY A 152 6.10 11.76 -0.02
N PHE A 153 7.37 11.77 -0.42
CA PHE A 153 8.53 11.66 0.50
C PHE A 153 9.27 12.97 0.68
N VAL A 154 9.29 13.82 -0.33
CA VAL A 154 10.10 15.04 -0.32
C VAL A 154 9.19 16.26 -0.38
N PRO A 155 9.25 17.16 0.62
CA PRO A 155 8.51 18.43 0.58
C PRO A 155 8.85 19.21 -0.70
N HIS A 156 7.83 19.83 -1.29
CA HIS A 156 8.05 20.66 -2.47
C HIS A 156 8.90 21.89 -2.12
N PRO A 157 10.03 22.12 -2.80
CA PRO A 157 10.87 23.27 -2.54
C PRO A 157 10.14 24.55 -2.98
N GLY A 158 9.75 25.39 -2.03
CA GLY A 158 9.15 26.70 -2.31
C GLY A 158 7.71 26.91 -1.87
N ASP A 159 6.88 25.88 -1.79
CA ASP A 159 5.52 26.00 -1.23
C ASP A 159 5.12 24.75 -0.43
N PRO A 160 5.02 24.85 0.91
CA PRO A 160 4.64 23.71 1.77
C PRO A 160 3.18 23.25 1.59
N ARG A 161 2.37 23.99 0.84
CA ARG A 161 0.97 23.63 0.54
C ARG A 161 0.84 22.72 -0.68
N ILE A 162 1.88 22.64 -1.50
CA ILE A 162 1.92 21.76 -2.67
C ILE A 162 2.19 20.32 -2.21
N ALA A 163 1.61 19.36 -2.92
CA ALA A 163 1.84 17.94 -2.64
C ALA A 163 3.34 17.59 -2.68
N TRP A 164 3.77 16.76 -1.74
CA TRP A 164 5.14 16.29 -1.65
C TRP A 164 5.48 15.40 -2.84
N LEU A 165 6.73 15.48 -3.29
CA LEU A 165 7.22 14.69 -4.41
C LEU A 165 7.31 13.20 -4.03
N PRO A 166 6.80 12.29 -4.89
CA PRO A 166 6.92 10.85 -4.69
C PRO A 166 8.34 10.36 -5.07
N LEU A 167 8.64 9.10 -4.70
CA LEU A 167 9.92 8.48 -5.06
C LEU A 167 10.13 8.37 -6.58
N GLU A 168 9.06 8.14 -7.34
CA GLU A 168 9.11 8.07 -8.82
C GLU A 168 9.82 9.28 -9.43
N ALA A 169 9.68 10.46 -8.84
CA ALA A 169 10.34 11.69 -9.31
C ALA A 169 11.88 11.61 -9.29
N PHE A 170 12.45 10.64 -8.57
CA PHE A 170 13.91 10.46 -8.37
C PHE A 170 14.42 9.10 -8.86
N MET A 171 13.57 8.26 -9.44
CA MET A 171 13.89 6.89 -9.86
C MET A 171 14.25 6.79 -11.36
N ASN A 172 14.67 7.88 -12.01
CA ASN A 172 15.09 7.92 -13.42
C ASN A 172 16.57 7.55 -13.58
#